data_0186dc02abc7a166d76e977021d874f4
#
_entry.id   0186dc02abc7a166d76e977021d874f4
#
_cell.length_a   1.000
_cell.length_b   1.000
_cell.length_c   1.000
_cell.angle_alpha   90.00
_cell.angle_beta   90.00
_cell.angle_gamma   90.00
#
_symmetry.space_group_name_H-M   'P 1'
#
loop_
_entity.id
_entity.type
_entity.pdbx_description
1 polymer ?
#
loop_
_entity_poly.entity_id
_entity_poly.type
_entity_poly.pdbx_seq_one_letter_code
_entity_poly.pdbx_strand_id
1 'polypeptide(L)'
;MDFLWTHHFLSFQILNTKVIFNAEITEGGSDVIGNLTFDRVDINIGNGFDGTSGIFKVPVTGIYKMTFSGQSHFNKGVYTQVFVYKNGILNFGICDGNRAENANKNNVSYTWIRKLVKGDELKLYSENYLGASGTYHLTFTGELIHIENWTF
;
A
#
# COMPACT_ATOMS: atom_id res chain seq x y z
N MET A 1 -26.66 33.13 15.22
CA MET A 1 -26.19 32.18 16.29
C MET A 1 -25.64 30.85 15.73
N ASP A 2 -25.38 30.76 14.42
CA ASP A 2 -25.14 29.48 13.75
C ASP A 2 -23.67 29.18 13.33
N PHE A 3 -22.79 30.18 13.44
CA PHE A 3 -21.39 30.03 13.02
C PHE A 3 -20.54 29.18 13.98
N LEU A 4 -20.82 29.15 15.26
CA LEU A 4 -20.04 28.41 16.25
C LEU A 4 -20.32 26.90 16.21
N TRP A 5 -21.53 26.50 15.87
CA TRP A 5 -21.91 25.07 15.81
C TRP A 5 -21.32 24.36 14.59
N THR A 6 -21.25 25.05 13.46
CA THR A 6 -20.66 24.49 12.24
C THR A 6 -19.15 24.27 12.38
N HIS A 7 -18.42 25.15 13.05
CA HIS A 7 -16.99 24.98 13.31
C HIS A 7 -16.70 23.84 14.29
N HIS A 8 -17.51 23.67 15.34
CA HIS A 8 -17.35 22.57 16.29
C HIS A 8 -17.69 21.21 15.66
N PHE A 9 -18.70 21.14 14.82
CA PHE A 9 -19.09 19.91 14.14
C PHE A 9 -18.03 19.46 13.11
N LEU A 10 -17.48 20.40 12.35
CA LEU A 10 -16.41 20.15 11.40
C LEU A 10 -15.10 19.72 12.10
N SER A 11 -14.74 20.35 13.20
CA SER A 11 -13.55 19.98 13.98
C SER A 11 -13.68 18.58 14.61
N PHE A 12 -14.89 18.21 15.07
CA PHE A 12 -15.15 16.89 15.62
C PHE A 12 -15.10 15.80 14.55
N GLN A 13 -15.57 16.06 13.34
CA GLN A 13 -15.48 15.13 12.21
C GLN A 13 -14.03 14.92 11.76
N ILE A 14 -13.22 15.95 11.74
CA ILE A 14 -11.79 15.86 11.38
C ILE A 14 -11.03 15.02 12.39
N LEU A 15 -11.29 15.16 13.69
CA LEU A 15 -10.64 14.40 14.75
C LEU A 15 -10.93 12.89 14.71
N ASN A 16 -12.02 12.46 14.08
CA ASN A 16 -12.42 11.06 13.99
C ASN A 16 -12.20 10.44 12.60
N THR A 17 -11.63 11.17 11.67
CA THR A 17 -11.37 10.62 10.33
C THR A 17 -10.29 9.54 10.40
N LYS A 18 -10.66 8.32 10.05
CA LYS A 18 -9.74 7.18 9.94
C LYS A 18 -9.67 6.72 8.49
N VAL A 19 -8.47 6.41 8.06
CA VAL A 19 -8.24 5.74 6.79
C VAL A 19 -7.29 4.58 7.07
N ILE A 20 -7.75 3.37 6.86
CA ILE A 20 -6.96 2.15 7.08
C ILE A 20 -7.38 1.14 6.03
N PHE A 21 -6.42 0.51 5.38
CA PHE A 21 -6.69 -0.67 4.57
C PHE A 21 -5.69 -1.78 4.83
N ASN A 22 -6.14 -3.01 4.66
CA ASN A 22 -5.33 -4.21 4.58
C ASN A 22 -5.78 -5.02 3.38
N ALA A 23 -4.87 -5.21 2.45
CA ALA A 23 -5.10 -5.95 1.22
C ALA A 23 -4.08 -7.08 1.08
N GLU A 24 -4.54 -8.22 0.58
CA GLU A 24 -3.73 -9.43 0.45
C GLU A 24 -3.89 -10.04 -0.95
N ILE A 25 -2.80 -10.63 -1.42
CA ILE A 25 -2.82 -11.58 -2.52
C ILE A 25 -2.68 -12.95 -1.88
N THR A 26 -3.76 -13.73 -1.88
CA THR A 26 -3.83 -15.04 -1.21
C THR A 26 -3.75 -16.19 -2.19
N GLU A 27 -4.23 -15.97 -3.41
CA GLU A 27 -4.25 -16.95 -4.49
C GLU A 27 -3.57 -16.38 -5.72
N GLY A 28 -2.82 -17.18 -6.38
CA GLY A 28 -2.20 -16.76 -7.63
C GLY A 28 -0.78 -17.22 -7.72
N GLY A 29 -0.58 -18.45 -7.96
CA GLY A 29 0.63 -19.06 -8.50
C GLY A 29 1.97 -18.39 -8.16
N SER A 30 3.01 -19.03 -8.49
CA SER A 30 4.38 -18.65 -8.13
C SER A 30 4.89 -17.33 -8.74
N ASP A 31 4.10 -16.59 -9.55
CA ASP A 31 4.73 -15.61 -10.44
C ASP A 31 3.84 -14.38 -10.69
N VAL A 32 3.71 -13.50 -9.71
CA VAL A 32 3.02 -12.22 -9.93
C VAL A 32 4.01 -11.21 -10.53
N ILE A 33 3.80 -10.84 -11.78
CA ILE A 33 4.52 -9.79 -12.50
C ILE A 33 3.52 -8.73 -12.98
N GLY A 34 3.91 -7.48 -12.92
CA GLY A 34 3.07 -6.38 -13.38
C GLY A 34 2.41 -5.61 -12.24
N ASN A 35 1.29 -4.99 -12.52
CA ASN A 35 0.51 -4.31 -11.49
C ASN A 35 -0.02 -5.33 -10.49
N LEU A 36 0.24 -5.08 -9.19
CA LEU A 36 -0.27 -5.93 -8.14
C LEU A 36 -1.76 -5.62 -7.93
N THR A 37 -2.58 -6.65 -8.08
CA THR A 37 -4.00 -6.66 -7.71
C THR A 37 -4.19 -7.57 -6.50
N PHE A 38 -5.20 -7.32 -5.70
CA PHE A 38 -5.37 -7.97 -4.41
C PHE A 38 -6.74 -8.65 -4.37
N ASP A 39 -6.74 -9.95 -4.19
CA ASP A 39 -7.95 -10.78 -4.19
C ASP A 39 -8.70 -10.74 -2.85
N ARG A 40 -8.06 -10.22 -1.80
CA ARG A 40 -8.66 -10.09 -0.49
C ARG A 40 -8.39 -8.71 0.11
N VAL A 41 -9.45 -8.02 0.53
CA VAL A 41 -9.39 -6.73 1.22
C VAL A 41 -10.23 -6.82 2.49
N ASP A 42 -9.56 -7.13 3.61
CA ASP A 42 -10.24 -7.36 4.89
C ASP A 42 -10.64 -6.06 5.59
N ILE A 43 -9.84 -5.01 5.41
CA ILE A 43 -10.07 -3.71 6.02
C ILE A 43 -9.97 -2.65 4.93
N ASN A 44 -10.97 -1.76 4.86
CA ASN A 44 -10.97 -0.62 3.93
C ASN A 44 -11.78 0.54 4.52
N ILE A 45 -11.33 1.05 5.67
CA ILE A 45 -11.93 2.22 6.32
C ILE A 45 -11.54 3.47 5.54
N GLY A 46 -12.53 4.26 5.16
CA GLY A 46 -12.35 5.44 4.29
C GLY A 46 -12.45 5.12 2.80
N ASN A 47 -12.70 3.85 2.44
CA ASN A 47 -12.95 3.37 1.06
C ASN A 47 -11.89 3.85 0.03
N GLY A 48 -10.63 3.95 0.45
CA GLY A 48 -9.56 4.44 -0.40
C GLY A 48 -8.90 3.37 -1.27
N PHE A 49 -9.05 2.08 -0.95
CA PHE A 49 -8.35 1.00 -1.65
C PHE A 49 -9.30 0.19 -2.53
N ASP A 50 -8.88 -0.04 -3.76
CA ASP A 50 -9.56 -0.94 -4.70
C ASP A 50 -8.64 -2.14 -5.00
N GLY A 51 -9.02 -3.32 -4.51
CA GLY A 51 -8.25 -4.56 -4.70
C GLY A 51 -8.16 -4.99 -6.17
N THR A 52 -9.21 -4.74 -6.95
CA THR A 52 -9.28 -5.15 -8.36
C THR A 52 -8.25 -4.41 -9.23
N SER A 53 -8.06 -3.13 -8.98
CA SER A 53 -7.05 -2.32 -9.67
C SER A 53 -5.71 -2.27 -8.93
N GLY A 54 -5.68 -2.62 -7.63
CA GLY A 54 -4.53 -2.49 -6.75
C GLY A 54 -4.18 -1.04 -6.41
N ILE A 55 -5.11 -0.11 -6.61
CA ILE A 55 -4.90 1.32 -6.42
C ILE A 55 -5.42 1.75 -5.05
N PHE A 56 -4.56 2.45 -4.30
CA PHE A 56 -4.97 3.26 -3.16
C PHE A 56 -5.15 4.70 -3.62
N LYS A 57 -6.39 5.18 -3.61
CA LYS A 57 -6.72 6.58 -3.85
C LYS A 57 -6.92 7.29 -2.53
N VAL A 58 -6.07 8.26 -2.24
CA VAL A 58 -6.01 8.96 -0.95
C VAL A 58 -7.31 9.71 -0.65
N PRO A 59 -8.07 9.34 0.40
CA PRO A 59 -9.35 9.99 0.70
C PRO A 59 -9.20 11.34 1.38
N VAL A 60 -8.14 11.52 2.17
CA VAL A 60 -7.90 12.70 3.01
C VAL A 60 -6.42 13.08 2.95
N THR A 61 -6.13 14.37 2.84
CA THR A 61 -4.76 14.89 2.91
C THR A 61 -4.17 14.64 4.29
N GLY A 62 -2.96 14.06 4.36
CA GLY A 62 -2.32 13.76 5.63
C GLY A 62 -1.03 12.99 5.49
N ILE A 63 -0.52 12.53 6.62
CA ILE A 63 0.65 11.67 6.71
C ILE A 63 0.18 10.23 6.82
N TYR A 64 0.66 9.40 5.92
CA TYR A 64 0.31 7.99 5.84
C TYR A 64 1.52 7.11 6.11
N LYS A 65 1.29 6.03 6.85
CA LYS A 65 2.23 4.91 6.97
C LYS A 65 1.74 3.79 6.08
N MET A 66 2.61 3.31 5.21
CA MET A 66 2.35 2.25 4.25
C MET A 66 3.33 1.11 4.50
N THR A 67 2.87 -0.13 4.38
CA THR A 67 3.74 -1.31 4.50
C THR A 67 3.41 -2.29 3.38
N PHE A 68 4.44 -2.74 2.70
CA PHE A 68 4.38 -3.89 1.82
C PHE A 68 5.21 -5.02 2.43
N SER A 69 4.69 -6.23 2.43
CA SER A 69 5.44 -7.41 2.82
C SER A 69 5.01 -8.62 2.01
N GLY A 70 5.95 -9.53 1.82
CA GLY A 70 5.70 -10.74 1.07
C GLY A 70 6.93 -11.60 0.97
N GLN A 71 6.81 -12.65 0.19
CA GLN A 71 7.90 -13.57 -0.08
C GLN A 71 8.24 -13.54 -1.56
N SER A 72 9.52 -13.47 -1.88
CA SER A 72 10.00 -13.61 -3.24
C SER A 72 10.21 -15.06 -3.60
N HIS A 73 9.91 -15.44 -4.84
CA HIS A 73 10.32 -16.71 -5.43
C HIS A 73 11.61 -16.51 -6.21
N PHE A 74 12.65 -17.26 -5.86
CA PHE A 74 13.89 -17.26 -6.61
C PHE A 74 13.82 -18.21 -7.79
N ASN A 75 13.88 -17.67 -8.99
CA ASN A 75 14.54 -18.33 -10.09
C ASN A 75 15.97 -17.78 -10.16
N LYS A 76 16.94 -18.67 -10.22
CA LYS A 76 18.38 -18.42 -10.18
C LYS A 76 18.79 -17.06 -10.74
N GLY A 77 19.28 -16.18 -9.86
CA GLY A 77 19.92 -14.93 -10.27
C GLY A 77 19.03 -13.72 -10.56
N VAL A 78 17.72 -13.80 -10.31
CA VAL A 78 16.79 -12.68 -10.52
C VAL A 78 16.42 -12.04 -9.19
N TYR A 79 16.49 -10.72 -9.13
CA TYR A 79 16.04 -9.95 -7.96
C TYR A 79 14.53 -9.83 -7.95
N THR A 80 13.95 -9.77 -6.77
CA THR A 80 12.60 -9.26 -6.64
C THR A 80 12.64 -7.76 -6.50
N GLN A 81 11.96 -7.07 -7.39
CA GLN A 81 11.79 -5.63 -7.33
C GLN A 81 10.32 -5.27 -7.36
N VAL A 82 9.89 -4.54 -6.35
CA VAL A 82 8.56 -3.95 -6.29
C VAL A 82 8.71 -2.45 -6.36
N PHE A 83 8.06 -1.84 -7.33
CA PHE A 83 8.06 -0.40 -7.52
C PHE A 83 6.78 0.22 -6.98
N VAL A 84 6.93 1.33 -6.30
CA VAL A 84 5.83 2.17 -5.85
C VAL A 84 5.64 3.30 -6.83
N TYR A 85 4.48 3.36 -7.45
CA TYR A 85 4.08 4.47 -8.32
C TYR A 85 3.13 5.39 -7.58
N LYS A 86 3.34 6.69 -7.78
CA LYS A 86 2.42 7.74 -7.32
C LYS A 86 1.95 8.54 -8.53
N ASN A 87 0.63 8.61 -8.75
CA ASN A 87 0.04 9.34 -9.88
C ASN A 87 0.63 8.95 -11.24
N GLY A 88 0.91 7.65 -11.40
CA GLY A 88 1.52 7.10 -12.62
C GLY A 88 3.02 7.31 -12.76
N ILE A 89 3.68 8.00 -11.83
CA ILE A 89 5.12 8.27 -11.84
C ILE A 89 5.81 7.37 -10.84
N LEU A 90 6.92 6.74 -11.25
CA LEU A 90 7.78 5.94 -10.37
C LEU A 90 8.31 6.80 -9.23
N ASN A 91 8.03 6.37 -7.99
CA ASN A 91 8.46 7.07 -6.79
C ASN A 91 9.74 6.46 -6.21
N PHE A 92 9.73 5.14 -5.97
CA PHE A 92 10.89 4.38 -5.51
C PHE A 92 10.67 2.87 -5.72
N GLY A 93 11.75 2.12 -5.60
CA GLY A 93 11.74 0.66 -5.64
C GLY A 93 12.05 0.05 -4.28
N ILE A 94 11.44 -1.10 -4.03
CA ILE A 94 11.73 -2.00 -2.92
C ILE A 94 12.43 -3.20 -3.55
N CYS A 95 13.66 -3.47 -3.15
CA CYS A 95 14.47 -4.52 -3.72
C CYS A 95 14.90 -5.52 -2.65
N ASP A 96 14.79 -6.80 -2.98
CA ASP A 96 15.46 -7.87 -2.25
C ASP A 96 16.82 -8.12 -2.90
N GLY A 97 17.88 -7.79 -2.17
CA GLY A 97 19.27 -7.82 -2.66
C GLY A 97 20.00 -9.14 -2.50
N ASN A 98 19.35 -10.22 -2.03
CA ASN A 98 20.04 -11.46 -1.74
C ASN A 98 20.19 -12.35 -2.98
N ARG A 99 21.43 -12.48 -3.47
CA ARG A 99 21.84 -13.36 -4.59
C ARG A 99 22.32 -14.73 -4.17
N ALA A 100 21.93 -15.22 -3.01
CA ALA A 100 22.39 -16.53 -2.56
C ALA A 100 21.93 -17.63 -3.54
N GLU A 101 22.86 -18.29 -4.19
CA GLU A 101 22.61 -19.32 -5.22
C GLU A 101 21.77 -20.52 -4.73
N ASN A 102 21.56 -20.62 -3.42
CA ASN A 102 20.87 -21.73 -2.77
C ASN A 102 19.63 -21.32 -1.95
N ALA A 103 19.24 -20.04 -1.96
CA ALA A 103 18.05 -19.60 -1.24
C ALA A 103 16.81 -19.71 -2.14
N ASN A 104 15.91 -20.61 -1.80
CA ASN A 104 14.69 -20.83 -2.58
C ASN A 104 13.61 -19.77 -2.36
N LYS A 105 13.72 -18.97 -1.30
CA LYS A 105 12.70 -17.97 -0.92
C LYS A 105 13.32 -16.90 0.00
N ASN A 106 12.99 -15.64 -0.24
CA ASN A 106 13.33 -14.54 0.66
C ASN A 106 12.09 -13.74 1.05
N ASN A 107 12.11 -13.19 2.25
CA ASN A 107 11.08 -12.26 2.68
C ASN A 107 11.47 -10.84 2.27
N VAL A 108 10.53 -10.12 1.68
CA VAL A 108 10.64 -8.71 1.39
C VAL A 108 9.63 -7.97 2.25
N SER A 109 10.09 -6.97 2.98
CA SER A 109 9.20 -6.10 3.74
C SER A 109 9.76 -4.68 3.76
N TYR A 110 8.89 -3.72 3.51
CA TYR A 110 9.26 -2.32 3.52
C TYR A 110 8.13 -1.46 4.06
N THR A 111 8.46 -0.62 5.03
CA THR A 111 7.54 0.37 5.60
C THR A 111 8.03 1.77 5.30
N TRP A 112 7.14 2.63 4.85
CA TRP A 112 7.47 4.04 4.59
C TRP A 112 6.39 4.97 5.11
N ILE A 113 6.78 6.19 5.41
CA ILE A 113 5.88 7.27 5.83
C ILE A 113 5.98 8.40 4.80
N ARG A 114 4.84 8.89 4.34
CA ARG A 114 4.76 9.96 3.35
C ARG A 114 3.56 10.87 3.60
N LYS A 115 3.76 12.13 3.27
CA LYS A 115 2.67 13.07 3.07
C LYS A 115 2.00 12.76 1.73
N LEU A 116 0.69 12.58 1.76
CA LEU A 116 -0.15 12.35 0.59
C LEU A 116 -1.29 13.36 0.57
N VAL A 117 -1.66 13.79 -0.62
CA VAL A 117 -2.74 14.75 -0.85
C VAL A 117 -3.99 14.00 -1.30
N LYS A 118 -5.15 14.43 -0.85
CA LYS A 118 -6.43 13.86 -1.30
C LYS A 118 -6.49 13.76 -2.83
N GLY A 119 -6.80 12.57 -3.32
CA GLY A 119 -6.83 12.24 -4.74
C GLY A 119 -5.52 11.66 -5.29
N ASP A 120 -4.41 11.70 -4.56
CA ASP A 120 -3.20 10.95 -4.95
C ASP A 120 -3.52 9.47 -5.12
N GLU A 121 -2.94 8.83 -6.13
CA GLU A 121 -3.09 7.41 -6.41
C GLU A 121 -1.76 6.70 -6.23
N LEU A 122 -1.75 5.67 -5.36
CA LEU A 122 -0.60 4.80 -5.17
C LEU A 122 -0.91 3.42 -5.70
N LYS A 123 0.05 2.82 -6.40
CA LYS A 123 0.01 1.42 -6.82
C LYS A 123 1.36 0.77 -6.74
N LEU A 124 1.34 -0.55 -6.61
CA LEU A 124 2.53 -1.38 -6.62
C LEU A 124 2.65 -2.12 -7.95
N TYR A 125 3.87 -2.24 -8.43
CA TYR A 125 4.22 -2.97 -9.64
C TYR A 125 5.38 -3.89 -9.35
N SER A 126 5.27 -5.16 -9.71
CA SER A 126 6.36 -6.12 -9.62
C SER A 126 7.01 -6.32 -10.98
N GLU A 127 8.32 -6.13 -11.04
CA GLU A 127 9.09 -6.39 -12.27
C GLU A 127 9.52 -7.84 -12.37
N ASN A 128 9.62 -8.52 -11.24
CA ASN A 128 10.06 -9.91 -11.13
C ASN A 128 9.17 -10.70 -10.17
N TYR A 129 9.25 -12.01 -10.27
CA TYR A 129 8.42 -12.98 -9.58
C TYR A 129 8.23 -12.75 -8.08
N LEU A 130 7.02 -12.39 -7.69
CA LEU A 130 6.55 -12.44 -6.31
C LEU A 130 5.73 -13.72 -6.13
N GLY A 131 6.03 -14.47 -5.09
CA GLY A 131 5.28 -15.68 -4.77
C GLY A 131 4.11 -15.40 -3.84
N ALA A 132 2.90 -15.71 -4.29
CA ALA A 132 1.76 -15.94 -3.42
C ALA A 132 1.36 -17.40 -3.56
N SER A 133 1.44 -18.20 -2.52
CA SER A 133 0.96 -19.58 -2.52
C SER A 133 0.36 -19.89 -1.18
N GLY A 134 -0.83 -20.43 -1.16
CA GLY A 134 -1.67 -20.97 -0.08
C GLY A 134 -1.34 -20.68 1.40
N THR A 135 -0.07 -20.59 1.75
CA THR A 135 0.42 -20.26 3.10
C THR A 135 1.24 -18.96 3.17
N TYR A 136 1.56 -18.35 2.03
CA TYR A 136 2.38 -17.15 1.96
C TYR A 136 1.62 -16.06 1.22
N HIS A 137 1.16 -15.07 1.95
CA HIS A 137 0.42 -13.95 1.40
C HIS A 137 1.36 -12.78 1.11
N LEU A 138 1.07 -12.07 0.04
CA LEU A 138 1.61 -10.73 -0.17
C LEU A 138 0.62 -9.76 0.45
N THR A 139 1.10 -8.86 1.30
CA THR A 139 0.25 -7.91 1.99
C THR A 139 0.63 -6.48 1.65
N PHE A 140 -0.37 -5.64 1.45
CA PHE A 140 -0.21 -4.20 1.33
C PHE A 140 -1.17 -3.52 2.30
N THR A 141 -0.61 -2.74 3.21
CA THR A 141 -1.39 -2.03 4.22
C THR A 141 -1.09 -0.54 4.17
N GLY A 142 -2.07 0.25 4.54
CA GLY A 142 -1.91 1.69 4.70
C GLY A 142 -2.78 2.23 5.81
N GLU A 143 -2.24 3.19 6.56
CA GLU A 143 -2.98 3.89 7.61
C GLU A 143 -2.67 5.39 7.60
N LEU A 144 -3.69 6.21 7.83
CA LEU A 144 -3.56 7.62 8.09
C LEU A 144 -3.11 7.81 9.54
N ILE A 145 -1.91 8.33 9.75
CA ILE A 145 -1.35 8.58 11.08
C ILE A 145 -1.53 10.01 11.56
N HIS A 146 -1.68 10.96 10.63
CA HIS A 146 -1.92 12.37 10.95
C HIS A 146 -2.68 13.07 9.83
N ILE A 147 -3.70 13.85 10.19
CA ILE A 147 -4.42 14.71 9.26
C ILE A 147 -3.72 16.05 9.22
N GLU A 148 -3.36 16.53 8.05
CA GLU A 148 -2.93 17.92 7.91
C GLU A 148 -4.13 18.84 7.73
N ASN A 149 -4.42 19.60 8.76
CA ASN A 149 -5.36 20.71 8.70
C ASN A 149 -4.62 21.90 8.09
N TRP A 150 -4.97 22.28 6.87
CA TRP A 150 -4.60 23.57 6.35
C TRP A 150 -5.45 24.62 7.09
N THR A 151 -4.90 25.23 8.12
CA THR A 151 -5.40 26.53 8.59
C THR A 151 -4.94 27.56 7.56
N PHE A 152 -5.88 28.08 6.79
CA PHE A 152 -5.69 29.30 6.01
C PHE A 152 -5.76 30.53 6.92
#